data_b65fc3f83553edd572091e08cf5d5ca6
#
_entry.id   b65fc3f83553edd572091e08cf5d5ca6
#
_cell.length_a   1.000
_cell.length_b   1.000
_cell.length_c   1.000
_cell.angle_alpha   90.00
_cell.angle_beta   90.00
_cell.angle_gamma   90.00
#
_symmetry.space_group_name_H-M   'P 1'
#
loop_
_entity.id
_entity.type
_entity.pdbx_description
1 polymer ?
#
loop_
_entity_poly.entity_id
_entity_poly.type
_entity_poly.pdbx_seq_one_letter_code
_entity_poly.pdbx_strand_id
1 'polypeptide(L)'
;MKKHIKMNVLVLGSGGREHAFVWKISQSKHCNNIFALPGNSGTSKFATNLAVELSDFNGIKKVVVENKIDMIIVGPEAPLVSGIHDFFLEDRELKSVAVIGPQRAAALLEGSKDFAKEFMFRHNIPTARYRTFSSSEINEAFKFIDELSSPYVLKADGLAAGKGVLILDDIKNAKKELKNMLIDLKFGKASQKVVIEEFLDGVELSCFVVTDGLSHKILPIAKDYKRIGEADTGLNTGGMGAIS
;
A
#
# COMPACT_ATOMS: atom_id res chain seq x y z
N MET A 1 -3.17 -31.86 -26.01
CA MET A 1 -2.47 -30.58 -25.73
C MET A 1 -3.43 -29.65 -25.03
N LYS A 2 -3.15 -29.25 -23.78
CA LYS A 2 -3.95 -28.19 -23.10
C LYS A 2 -3.75 -26.89 -23.89
N LYS A 3 -4.83 -26.34 -24.44
CA LYS A 3 -4.83 -25.04 -25.09
C LYS A 3 -4.39 -24.00 -24.06
N HIS A 4 -3.22 -23.39 -24.25
CA HIS A 4 -2.79 -22.30 -23.36
C HIS A 4 -3.79 -21.14 -23.52
N ILE A 5 -4.59 -20.90 -22.49
CA ILE A 5 -5.49 -19.75 -22.45
C ILE A 5 -4.59 -18.52 -22.30
N LYS A 6 -4.67 -17.62 -23.26
CA LYS A 6 -4.01 -16.32 -23.19
C LYS A 6 -4.98 -15.30 -22.61
N MET A 7 -4.52 -14.48 -21.69
CA MET A 7 -5.32 -13.51 -20.94
C MET A 7 -5.01 -12.08 -21.37
N ASN A 8 -6.04 -11.24 -21.41
CA ASN A 8 -5.91 -9.80 -21.44
C ASN A 8 -5.77 -9.30 -20.00
N VAL A 9 -4.71 -8.56 -19.72
CA VAL A 9 -4.35 -8.11 -18.36
C VAL A 9 -4.43 -6.60 -18.29
N LEU A 10 -5.07 -6.06 -17.23
CA LEU A 10 -5.10 -4.64 -16.91
C LEU A 10 -4.27 -4.40 -15.65
N VAL A 11 -3.29 -3.50 -15.70
CA VAL A 11 -2.51 -3.06 -14.55
C VAL A 11 -2.98 -1.67 -14.15
N LEU A 12 -3.47 -1.53 -12.91
CA LEU A 12 -3.87 -0.24 -12.36
C LEU A 12 -2.68 0.42 -11.67
N GLY A 13 -2.43 1.69 -12.02
CA GLY A 13 -1.37 2.52 -11.47
C GLY A 13 -0.43 3.09 -12.53
N SER A 14 0.51 3.93 -12.08
CA SER A 14 1.42 4.68 -12.97
C SER A 14 2.86 4.75 -12.44
N GLY A 15 3.20 4.02 -11.40
CA GLY A 15 4.53 4.04 -10.78
C GLY A 15 5.53 3.07 -11.40
N GLY A 16 6.73 3.03 -10.82
CA GLY A 16 7.79 2.10 -11.23
C GLY A 16 7.42 0.64 -10.98
N ARG A 17 6.65 0.35 -9.91
CA ARG A 17 6.13 -0.97 -9.60
C ARG A 17 5.20 -1.47 -10.72
N GLU A 18 4.26 -0.67 -11.16
CA GLU A 18 3.35 -1.02 -12.25
C GLU A 18 4.09 -1.16 -13.58
N HIS A 19 5.10 -0.34 -13.84
CA HIS A 19 5.98 -0.53 -15.00
C HIS A 19 6.70 -1.89 -14.96
N ALA A 20 7.24 -2.28 -13.81
CA ALA A 20 7.90 -3.58 -13.63
C ALA A 20 6.93 -4.75 -13.87
N PHE A 21 5.68 -4.65 -13.37
CA PHE A 21 4.65 -5.64 -13.65
C PHE A 21 4.34 -5.75 -15.14
N VAL A 22 4.08 -4.63 -15.81
CA VAL A 22 3.79 -4.60 -17.25
C VAL A 22 4.94 -5.21 -18.04
N TRP A 23 6.19 -4.79 -17.76
CA TRP A 23 7.37 -5.34 -18.41
C TRP A 23 7.51 -6.84 -18.19
N LYS A 24 7.32 -7.33 -16.96
CA LYS A 24 7.46 -8.76 -16.67
C LYS A 24 6.35 -9.59 -17.29
N ILE A 25 5.12 -9.11 -17.25
CA ILE A 25 3.94 -9.78 -17.82
C ILE A 25 4.05 -9.85 -19.35
N SER A 26 4.63 -8.83 -20.01
CA SER A 26 4.82 -8.83 -21.48
C SER A 26 5.66 -10.00 -21.99
N GLN A 27 6.50 -10.59 -21.12
CA GLN A 27 7.33 -11.76 -21.43
C GLN A 27 6.59 -13.08 -21.22
N SER A 28 5.36 -13.07 -20.71
CA SER A 28 4.63 -14.28 -20.39
C SER A 28 3.92 -14.85 -21.63
N LYS A 29 4.10 -16.13 -21.88
CA LYS A 29 3.36 -16.87 -22.92
C LYS A 29 1.85 -16.94 -22.66
N HIS A 30 1.41 -16.65 -21.44
CA HIS A 30 0.00 -16.63 -21.03
C HIS A 30 -0.64 -15.25 -21.22
N CYS A 31 0.13 -14.23 -21.57
CA CYS A 31 -0.39 -12.90 -21.85
C CYS A 31 -0.75 -12.75 -23.32
N ASN A 32 -1.91 -12.14 -23.59
CA ASN A 32 -2.35 -11.74 -24.92
C ASN A 32 -2.12 -10.24 -25.11
N ASN A 33 -2.92 -9.41 -24.43
CA ASN A 33 -2.79 -7.96 -24.45
C ASN A 33 -2.58 -7.45 -23.03
N ILE A 34 -1.84 -6.35 -22.90
CA ILE A 34 -1.65 -5.64 -21.64
C ILE A 34 -2.17 -4.22 -21.80
N PHE A 35 -2.91 -3.80 -20.79
CA PHE A 35 -3.39 -2.43 -20.61
C PHE A 35 -2.85 -1.88 -19.32
N ALA A 36 -2.59 -0.59 -19.25
CA ALA A 36 -2.19 0.11 -18.03
C ALA A 36 -3.09 1.33 -17.81
N LEU A 37 -3.50 1.58 -16.57
CA LEU A 37 -4.45 2.63 -16.25
C LEU A 37 -4.00 3.37 -14.98
N PRO A 38 -3.63 4.65 -15.08
CA PRO A 38 -3.43 5.42 -16.31
C PRO A 38 -2.14 5.06 -17.04
N GLY A 39 -1.22 4.29 -16.41
CA GLY A 39 0.10 3.97 -16.94
C GLY A 39 1.06 5.16 -16.95
N ASN A 40 2.20 5.01 -17.61
CA ASN A 40 3.24 6.02 -17.77
C ASN A 40 4.01 5.82 -19.07
N SER A 41 5.01 6.65 -19.35
CA SER A 41 5.84 6.55 -20.56
C SER A 41 6.64 5.23 -20.67
N GLY A 42 6.94 4.59 -19.53
CA GLY A 42 7.58 3.27 -19.50
C GLY A 42 6.62 2.14 -19.86
N THR A 43 5.40 2.16 -19.30
CA THR A 43 4.37 1.15 -19.58
C THR A 43 3.91 1.19 -21.03
N SER A 44 3.87 2.38 -21.68
CA SER A 44 3.47 2.53 -23.08
C SER A 44 4.35 1.76 -24.08
N LYS A 45 5.53 1.30 -23.66
CA LYS A 45 6.42 0.47 -24.49
C LYS A 45 5.94 -0.98 -24.60
N PHE A 46 5.12 -1.43 -23.66
CA PHE A 46 4.72 -2.84 -23.52
C PHE A 46 3.21 -3.03 -23.38
N ALA A 47 2.45 -1.95 -23.16
CA ALA A 47 1.02 -1.96 -22.90
C ALA A 47 0.33 -0.77 -23.58
N THR A 48 -0.99 -0.89 -23.76
CA THR A 48 -1.83 0.26 -24.12
C THR A 48 -2.22 1.01 -22.87
N ASN A 49 -1.78 2.27 -22.75
CA ASN A 49 -2.18 3.13 -21.63
C ASN A 49 -3.56 3.73 -21.89
N LEU A 50 -4.40 3.75 -20.86
CA LEU A 50 -5.78 4.25 -20.91
C LEU A 50 -5.99 5.34 -19.86
N ALA A 51 -6.47 6.51 -20.28
CA ALA A 51 -6.65 7.68 -19.44
C ALA A 51 -7.99 7.61 -18.66
N VAL A 52 -8.00 6.86 -17.55
CA VAL A 52 -9.11 6.77 -16.60
C VAL A 52 -8.55 6.92 -15.20
N GLU A 53 -9.25 7.65 -14.34
CA GLU A 53 -8.86 7.85 -12.94
C GLU A 53 -9.08 6.56 -12.12
N LEU A 54 -8.15 6.27 -11.20
CA LEU A 54 -8.21 5.07 -10.36
C LEU A 54 -9.40 5.06 -9.38
N SER A 55 -10.00 6.22 -9.12
CA SER A 55 -11.21 6.38 -8.31
C SER A 55 -12.51 6.21 -9.10
N ASP A 56 -12.45 6.23 -10.43
CA ASP A 56 -13.61 6.05 -11.31
C ASP A 56 -13.84 4.55 -11.61
N PHE A 57 -14.48 3.85 -10.69
CA PHE A 57 -14.74 2.41 -10.84
C PHE A 57 -15.67 2.10 -12.02
N ASN A 58 -16.58 2.99 -12.37
CA ASN A 58 -17.44 2.81 -13.54
C ASN A 58 -16.66 2.98 -14.85
N GLY A 59 -15.74 3.93 -14.92
CA GLY A 59 -14.81 4.07 -16.04
C GLY A 59 -13.91 2.85 -16.18
N ILE A 60 -13.41 2.29 -15.05
CA ILE A 60 -12.63 1.05 -15.04
C ILE A 60 -13.48 -0.12 -15.52
N LYS A 61 -14.75 -0.27 -15.08
CA LYS A 61 -15.68 -1.29 -15.58
C LYS A 61 -15.81 -1.22 -17.09
N LYS A 62 -16.03 -0.03 -17.65
CA LYS A 62 -16.14 0.17 -19.10
C LYS A 62 -14.91 -0.34 -19.85
N VAL A 63 -13.72 0.04 -19.37
CA VAL A 63 -12.43 -0.45 -19.92
C VAL A 63 -12.36 -1.98 -19.91
N VAL A 64 -12.74 -2.59 -18.78
CA VAL A 64 -12.70 -4.05 -18.59
C VAL A 64 -13.59 -4.78 -19.59
N VAL A 65 -14.82 -4.31 -19.77
CA VAL A 65 -15.81 -4.92 -20.68
C VAL A 65 -15.39 -4.72 -22.14
N GLU A 66 -15.05 -3.50 -22.54
CA GLU A 66 -14.67 -3.18 -23.92
C GLU A 66 -13.41 -3.92 -24.40
N ASN A 67 -12.43 -4.09 -23.50
CA ASN A 67 -11.16 -4.74 -23.83
C ASN A 67 -11.11 -6.24 -23.45
N LYS A 68 -12.23 -6.78 -22.97
CA LYS A 68 -12.34 -8.20 -22.56
C LYS A 68 -11.22 -8.61 -21.62
N ILE A 69 -11.05 -7.84 -20.55
CA ILE A 69 -10.01 -8.06 -19.54
C ILE A 69 -10.36 -9.32 -18.74
N ASP A 70 -9.41 -10.24 -18.62
CA ASP A 70 -9.54 -11.47 -17.84
C ASP A 70 -8.97 -11.33 -16.43
N MET A 71 -8.00 -10.44 -16.24
CA MET A 71 -7.30 -10.24 -14.98
C MET A 71 -6.94 -8.76 -14.75
N ILE A 72 -7.17 -8.28 -13.53
CA ILE A 72 -6.69 -6.96 -13.06
C ILE A 72 -5.62 -7.16 -12.01
N ILE A 73 -4.55 -6.37 -12.10
CA ILE A 73 -3.52 -6.23 -11.07
C ILE A 73 -3.61 -4.82 -10.52
N VAL A 74 -3.94 -4.69 -9.24
CA VAL A 74 -4.05 -3.40 -8.57
C VAL A 74 -2.72 -3.05 -7.92
N GLY A 75 -2.00 -2.11 -8.52
CA GLY A 75 -0.68 -1.69 -8.03
C GLY A 75 -0.75 -0.85 -6.76
N PRO A 76 -1.48 0.29 -6.74
CA PRO A 76 -1.59 1.14 -5.56
C PRO A 76 -2.65 0.62 -4.57
N GLU A 77 -2.44 0.93 -3.30
CA GLU A 77 -3.32 0.51 -2.19
C GLU A 77 -4.66 1.26 -2.14
N ALA A 78 -4.71 2.51 -2.60
CA ALA A 78 -5.90 3.36 -2.47
C ALA A 78 -7.16 2.79 -3.13
N PRO A 79 -7.14 2.26 -4.36
CA PRO A 79 -8.31 1.61 -4.96
C PRO A 79 -8.78 0.38 -4.18
N LEU A 80 -7.85 -0.39 -3.57
CA LEU A 80 -8.18 -1.57 -2.77
C LEU A 80 -8.90 -1.17 -1.48
N VAL A 81 -8.36 -0.17 -0.77
CA VAL A 81 -8.99 0.40 0.43
C VAL A 81 -10.35 1.02 0.10
N SER A 82 -10.51 1.59 -1.09
CA SER A 82 -11.79 2.11 -1.58
C SER A 82 -12.76 1.02 -2.03
N GLY A 83 -12.32 -0.25 -2.14
CA GLY A 83 -13.17 -1.42 -2.38
C GLY A 83 -13.33 -1.81 -3.86
N ILE A 84 -12.34 -1.57 -4.70
CA ILE A 84 -12.42 -1.97 -6.11
C ILE A 84 -12.63 -3.49 -6.26
N HIS A 85 -11.99 -4.32 -5.42
CA HIS A 85 -12.18 -5.77 -5.48
C HIS A 85 -13.64 -6.16 -5.16
N ASP A 86 -14.20 -5.56 -4.10
CA ASP A 86 -15.59 -5.77 -3.70
C ASP A 86 -16.56 -5.32 -4.82
N PHE A 87 -16.31 -4.18 -5.44
CA PHE A 87 -17.07 -3.70 -6.60
C PHE A 87 -17.09 -4.71 -7.74
N PHE A 88 -15.96 -5.39 -8.03
CA PHE A 88 -15.89 -6.42 -9.06
C PHE A 88 -16.68 -7.68 -8.67
N LEU A 89 -16.64 -8.10 -7.41
CA LEU A 89 -17.36 -9.29 -6.93
C LEU A 89 -18.88 -9.09 -6.93
N GLU A 90 -19.35 -7.87 -6.67
CA GLU A 90 -20.77 -7.53 -6.62
C GLU A 90 -21.38 -7.33 -8.01
N ASP A 91 -20.57 -7.01 -9.02
CA ASP A 91 -21.03 -6.73 -10.38
C ASP A 91 -21.13 -8.02 -11.22
N ARG A 92 -22.30 -8.23 -11.86
CA ARG A 92 -22.59 -9.46 -12.64
C ARG A 92 -21.67 -9.65 -13.85
N GLU A 93 -21.22 -8.57 -14.47
CA GLU A 93 -20.35 -8.60 -15.64
C GLU A 93 -18.87 -8.77 -15.27
N LEU A 94 -18.48 -8.32 -14.05
CA LEU A 94 -17.09 -8.28 -13.61
C LEU A 94 -16.68 -9.44 -12.71
N LYS A 95 -17.61 -10.14 -12.08
CA LYS A 95 -17.34 -11.19 -11.08
C LYS A 95 -16.48 -12.36 -11.57
N SER A 96 -16.35 -12.54 -12.88
CA SER A 96 -15.49 -13.56 -13.47
C SER A 96 -14.06 -13.06 -13.76
N VAL A 97 -13.82 -11.76 -13.64
CA VAL A 97 -12.50 -11.16 -13.83
C VAL A 97 -11.66 -11.39 -12.57
N ALA A 98 -10.48 -11.98 -12.74
CA ALA A 98 -9.58 -12.21 -11.60
C ALA A 98 -8.98 -10.87 -11.13
N VAL A 99 -9.15 -10.53 -9.85
CA VAL A 99 -8.58 -9.33 -9.24
C VAL A 99 -7.40 -9.73 -8.35
N ILE A 100 -6.21 -9.26 -8.69
CA ILE A 100 -5.01 -9.43 -7.87
C ILE A 100 -4.91 -8.24 -6.92
N GLY A 101 -5.26 -8.48 -5.67
CA GLY A 101 -5.31 -7.51 -4.58
C GLY A 101 -6.38 -7.90 -3.57
N PRO A 102 -6.25 -7.53 -2.31
CA PRO A 102 -7.22 -7.88 -1.26
C PRO A 102 -8.56 -7.15 -1.43
N GLN A 103 -9.62 -7.74 -0.88
CA GLN A 103 -10.90 -7.04 -0.66
C GLN A 103 -10.71 -5.92 0.38
N ARG A 104 -11.66 -4.97 0.43
CA ARG A 104 -11.63 -3.80 1.33
C ARG A 104 -11.32 -4.17 2.78
N ALA A 105 -11.95 -5.20 3.30
CA ALA A 105 -11.76 -5.62 4.68
C ALA A 105 -10.30 -6.00 5.00
N ALA A 106 -9.61 -6.69 4.08
CA ALA A 106 -8.21 -7.03 4.25
C ALA A 106 -7.27 -5.86 3.84
N ALA A 107 -7.68 -5.02 2.88
CA ALA A 107 -6.94 -3.82 2.50
C ALA A 107 -6.83 -2.80 3.65
N LEU A 108 -7.71 -2.85 4.65
CA LEU A 108 -7.63 -2.03 5.86
C LEU A 108 -6.35 -2.29 6.67
N LEU A 109 -5.69 -3.45 6.52
CA LEU A 109 -4.37 -3.69 7.14
C LEU A 109 -3.30 -2.70 6.66
N GLU A 110 -3.45 -2.17 5.45
CA GLU A 110 -2.62 -1.08 4.93
C GLU A 110 -3.30 0.28 5.08
N GLY A 111 -4.63 0.31 4.94
CA GLY A 111 -5.43 1.53 4.95
C GLY A 111 -5.52 2.22 6.32
N SER A 112 -5.38 1.47 7.41
CA SER A 112 -5.41 1.96 8.80
C SER A 112 -4.36 1.25 9.63
N LYS A 113 -3.41 2.01 10.14
CA LYS A 113 -2.35 1.49 11.03
C LYS A 113 -2.92 1.06 12.39
N ASP A 114 -3.91 1.78 12.88
CA ASP A 114 -4.67 1.45 14.08
C ASP A 114 -5.34 0.08 13.94
N PHE A 115 -6.07 -0.13 12.85
CA PHE A 115 -6.68 -1.43 12.54
C PHE A 115 -5.63 -2.55 12.42
N ALA A 116 -4.52 -2.29 11.73
CA ALA A 116 -3.44 -3.27 11.58
C ALA A 116 -2.83 -3.65 12.94
N LYS A 117 -2.61 -2.68 13.82
CA LYS A 117 -2.09 -2.92 15.17
C LYS A 117 -3.07 -3.72 16.03
N GLU A 118 -4.34 -3.37 16.02
CA GLU A 118 -5.39 -4.13 16.70
C GLU A 118 -5.50 -5.57 16.17
N PHE A 119 -5.40 -5.74 14.85
CA PHE A 119 -5.38 -7.07 14.22
C PHE A 119 -4.19 -7.89 14.71
N MET A 120 -2.98 -7.32 14.68
CA MET A 120 -1.78 -7.99 15.16
C MET A 120 -1.88 -8.37 16.64
N PHE A 121 -2.41 -7.48 17.48
CA PHE A 121 -2.64 -7.75 18.89
C PHE A 121 -3.62 -8.92 19.11
N ARG A 122 -4.78 -8.91 18.43
CA ARG A 122 -5.80 -9.97 18.54
C ARG A 122 -5.28 -11.35 18.10
N HIS A 123 -4.35 -11.38 17.15
CA HIS A 123 -3.82 -12.61 16.58
C HIS A 123 -2.44 -12.99 17.12
N ASN A 124 -1.95 -12.31 18.17
CA ASN A 124 -0.63 -12.53 18.76
C ASN A 124 0.52 -12.44 17.74
N ILE A 125 0.39 -11.54 16.76
CA ILE A 125 1.45 -11.26 15.79
C ILE A 125 2.42 -10.24 16.42
N PRO A 126 3.72 -10.53 16.51
CA PRO A 126 4.69 -9.61 17.08
C PRO A 126 4.69 -8.26 16.35
N THR A 127 4.65 -7.19 17.13
CA THR A 127 4.71 -5.81 16.61
C THR A 127 5.26 -4.88 17.68
N ALA A 128 5.70 -3.68 17.30
CA ALA A 128 6.15 -2.65 18.23
C ALA A 128 5.07 -2.30 19.26
N ARG A 129 5.48 -2.00 20.51
CA ARG A 129 4.60 -1.41 21.51
C ARG A 129 4.00 -0.13 20.96
N TYR A 130 2.69 0.03 21.09
CA TYR A 130 1.99 1.17 20.49
C TYR A 130 0.79 1.61 21.30
N ARG A 131 0.34 2.83 21.04
CA ARG A 131 -1.01 3.32 21.36
C ARG A 131 -1.47 4.28 20.27
N THR A 132 -2.78 4.29 20.05
CA THR A 132 -3.43 5.20 19.09
C THR A 132 -4.16 6.30 19.86
N PHE A 133 -4.07 7.53 19.35
CA PHE A 133 -4.67 8.69 19.96
C PHE A 133 -5.37 9.58 18.93
N SER A 134 -6.44 10.22 19.37
CA SER A 134 -7.14 11.31 18.68
C SER A 134 -6.76 12.66 19.29
N SER A 135 -7.22 13.75 18.68
CA SER A 135 -6.96 15.11 19.18
C SER A 135 -7.51 15.37 20.61
N SER A 136 -8.60 14.68 20.99
CA SER A 136 -9.17 14.80 22.35
C SER A 136 -8.29 14.17 23.43
N GLU A 137 -7.34 13.31 23.04
CA GLU A 137 -6.49 12.52 23.94
C GLU A 137 -5.03 13.03 23.94
N ILE A 138 -4.79 14.28 23.55
CA ILE A 138 -3.42 14.83 23.38
C ILE A 138 -2.57 14.74 24.64
N ASN A 139 -3.18 14.91 25.83
CA ASN A 139 -2.47 14.87 27.10
C ASN A 139 -2.03 13.43 27.45
N GLU A 140 -2.88 12.46 27.17
CA GLU A 140 -2.58 11.03 27.33
C GLU A 140 -1.51 10.59 26.34
N ALA A 141 -1.56 11.12 25.11
CA ALA A 141 -0.55 10.88 24.09
C ALA A 141 0.83 11.43 24.52
N PHE A 142 0.88 12.60 25.15
CA PHE A 142 2.13 13.15 25.70
C PHE A 142 2.69 12.27 26.82
N LYS A 143 1.85 11.74 27.71
CA LYS A 143 2.27 10.82 28.77
C LYS A 143 2.84 9.54 28.17
N PHE A 144 2.20 9.01 27.13
CA PHE A 144 2.70 7.81 26.47
C PHE A 144 4.04 8.03 25.78
N ILE A 145 4.30 9.21 25.18
CA ILE A 145 5.62 9.56 24.66
C ILE A 145 6.66 9.60 25.81
N ASP A 146 6.29 10.09 27.00
CA ASP A 146 7.19 10.13 28.16
C ASP A 146 7.57 8.72 28.68
N GLU A 147 6.78 7.70 28.36
CA GLU A 147 7.07 6.30 28.71
C GLU A 147 7.99 5.59 27.71
N LEU A 148 8.17 6.16 26.51
CA LEU A 148 8.98 5.58 25.45
C LEU A 148 10.42 6.10 25.51
N SER A 149 11.32 5.35 24.90
CA SER A 149 12.70 5.78 24.65
C SER A 149 12.86 6.32 23.22
N SER A 150 13.78 7.26 23.04
CA SER A 150 14.19 7.75 21.72
C SER A 150 14.80 6.60 20.88
N PRO A 151 14.56 6.57 19.55
CA PRO A 151 13.74 7.48 18.74
C PRO A 151 12.23 7.25 18.91
N TYR A 152 11.43 8.32 18.82
CA TYR A 152 9.98 8.31 18.91
C TYR A 152 9.36 8.16 17.51
N VAL A 153 8.44 7.22 17.34
CA VAL A 153 7.79 6.97 16.04
C VAL A 153 6.35 7.43 16.07
N LEU A 154 6.01 8.41 15.23
CA LEU A 154 4.65 8.93 15.07
C LEU A 154 4.15 8.61 13.68
N LYS A 155 2.98 7.97 13.57
CA LYS A 155 2.40 7.56 12.28
C LYS A 155 0.97 8.08 12.15
N ALA A 156 0.70 8.88 11.12
CA ALA A 156 -0.68 9.18 10.73
C ALA A 156 -1.40 7.87 10.38
N ASP A 157 -2.62 7.68 10.87
CA ASP A 157 -3.34 6.41 10.74
C ASP A 157 -3.68 6.07 9.28
N GLY A 158 -4.20 7.03 8.53
CA GLY A 158 -4.60 6.83 7.14
C GLY A 158 -3.45 6.82 6.13
N LEU A 159 -3.81 6.62 4.85
CA LEU A 159 -2.89 6.71 3.73
C LEU A 159 -2.34 8.14 3.59
N ALA A 160 -1.02 8.30 3.60
CA ALA A 160 -0.32 9.57 3.50
C ALA A 160 0.87 9.52 2.51
N ALA A 161 0.79 8.65 1.50
CA ALA A 161 1.79 8.49 0.43
C ALA A 161 3.24 8.36 0.96
N GLY A 162 3.43 7.58 2.05
CA GLY A 162 4.72 7.37 2.71
C GLY A 162 5.22 8.55 3.56
N LYS A 163 4.53 9.69 3.57
CA LYS A 163 4.96 10.91 4.29
C LYS A 163 4.43 10.99 5.73
N GLY A 164 3.46 10.16 6.09
CA GLY A 164 2.78 10.20 7.40
C GLY A 164 3.55 9.54 8.55
N VAL A 165 4.82 9.18 8.38
CA VAL A 165 5.67 8.58 9.40
C VAL A 165 6.80 9.53 9.75
N LEU A 166 6.93 9.85 11.05
CA LEU A 166 7.99 10.67 11.60
C LEU A 166 8.77 9.84 12.63
N ILE A 167 10.08 9.85 12.52
CA ILE A 167 11.02 9.26 13.49
C ILE A 167 11.84 10.40 14.06
N LEU A 168 11.77 10.58 15.37
CA LEU A 168 12.23 11.80 16.04
C LEU A 168 13.07 11.44 17.28
N ASP A 169 14.25 12.02 17.40
CA ASP A 169 15.18 11.72 18.50
C ASP A 169 14.93 12.60 19.75
N ASP A 170 14.39 13.80 19.54
CA ASP A 170 14.14 14.75 20.61
C ASP A 170 12.68 14.73 21.07
N ILE A 171 12.45 14.55 22.37
CA ILE A 171 11.11 14.42 22.96
C ILE A 171 10.26 15.70 22.80
N LYS A 172 10.89 16.89 22.87
CA LYS A 172 10.15 18.16 22.72
C LYS A 172 9.67 18.30 21.28
N ASN A 173 10.52 17.91 20.33
CA ASN A 173 10.17 17.88 18.91
C ASN A 173 9.09 16.83 18.64
N ALA A 174 9.16 15.64 19.25
CA ALA A 174 8.15 14.59 19.12
C ALA A 174 6.76 15.10 19.60
N LYS A 175 6.69 15.74 20.77
CA LYS A 175 5.45 16.33 21.29
C LYS A 175 4.91 17.47 20.41
N LYS A 176 5.81 18.32 19.87
CA LYS A 176 5.44 19.38 18.93
C LYS A 176 4.85 18.81 17.65
N GLU A 177 5.53 17.83 17.03
CA GLU A 177 5.05 17.20 15.79
C GLU A 177 3.76 16.42 16.01
N LEU A 178 3.60 15.74 17.14
CA LEU A 178 2.34 15.10 17.50
C LEU A 178 1.17 16.11 17.54
N LYS A 179 1.40 17.29 18.11
CA LYS A 179 0.41 18.37 18.11
C LYS A 179 0.09 18.84 16.70
N ASN A 180 1.10 19.07 15.86
CA ASN A 180 0.92 19.45 14.46
C ASN A 180 0.11 18.38 13.69
N MET A 181 0.35 17.10 13.97
CA MET A 181 -0.40 16.00 13.35
C MET A 181 -1.86 15.99 13.81
N LEU A 182 -2.13 15.94 15.12
CA LEU A 182 -3.47 15.72 15.66
C LEU A 182 -4.36 16.98 15.67
N ILE A 183 -3.77 18.15 15.94
CA ILE A 183 -4.53 19.41 16.09
C ILE A 183 -4.57 20.17 14.76
N ASP A 184 -3.40 20.32 14.12
CA ASP A 184 -3.29 21.10 12.88
C ASP A 184 -3.55 20.23 11.63
N LEU A 185 -3.83 18.94 11.82
CA LEU A 185 -4.10 17.95 10.76
C LEU A 185 -3.04 17.99 9.65
N LYS A 186 -1.76 17.97 10.02
CA LYS A 186 -0.60 18.11 9.12
C LYS A 186 -0.69 17.21 7.87
N PHE A 187 -1.29 16.04 7.98
CA PHE A 187 -1.52 15.10 6.87
C PHE A 187 -3.02 14.96 6.53
N GLY A 188 -3.80 16.03 6.74
CA GLY A 188 -5.24 16.06 6.47
C GLY A 188 -6.00 15.00 7.27
N LYS A 189 -6.98 14.36 6.66
CA LYS A 189 -7.83 13.34 7.31
C LYS A 189 -7.04 12.16 7.87
N ALA A 190 -5.90 11.83 7.28
CA ALA A 190 -5.04 10.75 7.77
C ALA A 190 -4.49 11.00 9.19
N SER A 191 -4.40 12.28 9.62
CA SER A 191 -3.94 12.69 10.95
C SER A 191 -5.06 12.82 12.00
N GLN A 192 -6.29 12.44 11.71
CA GLN A 192 -7.37 12.43 12.72
C GLN A 192 -7.07 11.47 13.87
N LYS A 193 -6.28 10.43 13.58
CA LYS A 193 -5.64 9.56 14.57
C LYS A 193 -4.15 9.47 14.29
N VAL A 194 -3.37 9.32 15.36
CA VAL A 194 -1.92 9.06 15.28
C VAL A 194 -1.60 7.83 16.10
N VAL A 195 -0.92 6.89 15.48
CA VAL A 195 -0.32 5.73 16.15
C VAL A 195 1.08 6.16 16.62
N ILE A 196 1.32 6.08 17.90
CA ILE A 196 2.63 6.30 18.52
C ILE A 196 3.22 4.93 18.81
N GLU A 197 4.46 4.69 18.36
CA GLU A 197 5.14 3.41 18.51
C GLU A 197 6.53 3.57 19.11
N GLU A 198 6.99 2.53 19.80
CA GLU A 198 8.42 2.38 20.06
C GLU A 198 9.16 2.18 18.74
N PHE A 199 10.42 2.60 18.70
CA PHE A 199 11.31 2.34 17.59
C PHE A 199 11.84 0.90 17.66
N LEU A 200 11.71 0.17 16.54
CA LEU A 200 12.34 -1.14 16.38
C LEU A 200 13.65 -0.96 15.60
N ASP A 201 14.74 -1.30 16.23
CA ASP A 201 16.05 -1.35 15.57
C ASP A 201 16.22 -2.72 14.88
N GLY A 202 16.75 -2.70 13.66
CA GLY A 202 16.96 -3.92 12.90
C GLY A 202 17.09 -3.71 11.39
N VAL A 203 17.24 -4.82 10.67
CA VAL A 203 17.27 -4.83 9.21
C VAL A 203 15.85 -5.03 8.69
N GLU A 204 15.32 -4.02 7.96
CA GLU A 204 14.01 -4.10 7.33
C GLU A 204 14.06 -4.98 6.08
N LEU A 205 13.13 -5.94 6.00
CA LEU A 205 12.97 -6.85 4.88
C LEU A 205 11.51 -6.93 4.48
N SER A 206 11.25 -7.00 3.17
CA SER A 206 9.92 -7.27 2.62
C SER A 206 9.78 -8.76 2.33
N CYS A 207 8.77 -9.39 2.91
CA CYS A 207 8.37 -10.76 2.60
C CYS A 207 7.06 -10.73 1.82
N PHE A 208 7.07 -11.28 0.62
CA PHE A 208 5.92 -11.26 -0.27
C PHE A 208 5.20 -12.61 -0.27
N VAL A 209 3.89 -12.57 -0.12
CA VAL A 209 3.04 -13.76 -0.14
C VAL A 209 1.93 -13.59 -1.16
N VAL A 210 1.79 -14.55 -2.07
CA VAL A 210 0.64 -14.66 -2.97
C VAL A 210 -0.31 -15.70 -2.42
N THR A 211 -1.58 -15.38 -2.29
CA THR A 211 -2.59 -16.29 -1.76
C THR A 211 -3.92 -16.17 -2.52
N ASP A 212 -4.66 -17.27 -2.58
CA ASP A 212 -6.04 -17.36 -3.06
C ASP A 212 -7.04 -17.48 -1.90
N GLY A 213 -6.56 -17.31 -0.64
CA GLY A 213 -7.35 -17.47 0.59
C GLY A 213 -7.35 -18.91 1.15
N LEU A 214 -6.99 -19.92 0.36
CA LEU A 214 -6.89 -21.33 0.76
C LEU A 214 -5.44 -21.83 0.76
N SER A 215 -4.67 -21.40 -0.21
CA SER A 215 -3.27 -21.75 -0.39
C SER A 215 -2.42 -20.49 -0.48
N HIS A 216 -1.13 -20.62 -0.25
CA HIS A 216 -0.20 -19.51 -0.40
C HIS A 216 1.14 -19.95 -1.00
N LYS A 217 1.84 -18.99 -1.60
CA LYS A 217 3.23 -19.12 -2.05
C LYS A 217 4.02 -17.94 -1.52
N ILE A 218 5.15 -18.24 -0.90
CA ILE A 218 6.12 -17.22 -0.49
C ILE A 218 7.01 -16.95 -1.70
N LEU A 219 7.12 -15.66 -2.05
CA LEU A 219 8.02 -15.17 -3.09
C LEU A 219 9.39 -14.82 -2.46
N PRO A 220 10.44 -14.62 -3.27
CA PRO A 220 11.72 -14.16 -2.76
C PRO A 220 11.57 -12.90 -1.91
N ILE A 221 12.23 -12.87 -0.77
CA ILE A 221 12.30 -11.68 0.09
C ILE A 221 13.16 -10.62 -0.57
N ALA A 222 12.92 -9.36 -0.23
CA ALA A 222 13.74 -8.25 -0.71
C ALA A 222 14.06 -7.27 0.42
N LYS A 223 15.28 -6.75 0.41
CA LYS A 223 15.67 -5.56 1.16
C LYS A 223 15.55 -4.37 0.22
N ASP A 224 14.68 -3.44 0.52
CA ASP A 224 14.54 -2.20 -0.22
C ASP A 224 15.24 -1.04 0.50
N TYR A 225 15.71 -0.08 -0.29
CA TYR A 225 16.36 1.13 0.17
C TYR A 225 15.42 2.30 -0.12
N LYS A 226 14.93 2.94 0.95
CA LYS A 226 13.87 3.96 0.85
C LYS A 226 14.40 5.38 0.98
N ARG A 227 15.52 5.58 1.68
CA ARG A 227 16.04 6.92 1.97
C ARG A 227 16.85 7.49 0.82
N ILE A 228 16.73 8.80 0.61
CA ILE A 228 17.33 9.48 -0.54
C ILE A 228 18.86 9.67 -0.39
N GLY A 229 19.37 9.69 0.83
CA GLY A 229 20.78 9.95 1.12
C GLY A 229 21.61 8.67 1.25
N GLU A 230 22.93 8.83 1.14
CA GLU A 230 23.89 7.74 1.39
C GLU A 230 23.79 7.22 2.83
N ALA A 231 24.20 5.98 3.05
CA ALA A 231 24.15 5.31 4.35
C ALA A 231 22.75 5.34 5.01
N ASP A 232 21.71 5.22 4.19
CA ASP A 232 20.31 5.18 4.65
C ASP A 232 19.89 6.42 5.44
N THR A 233 20.20 7.61 4.92
CA THR A 233 19.91 8.92 5.53
C THR A 233 18.89 9.73 4.73
N GLY A 234 18.33 10.76 5.33
CA GLY A 234 17.42 11.70 4.69
C GLY A 234 15.96 11.22 4.66
N LEU A 235 15.18 11.80 3.76
CA LEU A 235 13.74 11.54 3.65
C LEU A 235 13.45 10.22 2.93
N ASN A 236 12.33 9.60 3.29
CA ASN A 236 11.83 8.43 2.56
C ASN A 236 11.37 8.80 1.15
N THR A 237 11.64 7.90 0.21
CA THR A 237 11.20 7.96 -1.18
C THR A 237 10.25 6.80 -1.48
N GLY A 238 9.79 6.69 -2.72
CA GLY A 238 9.06 5.52 -3.21
C GLY A 238 9.93 4.27 -3.45
N GLY A 239 11.25 4.38 -3.21
CA GLY A 239 12.27 3.33 -3.38
C GLY A 239 13.44 3.82 -4.23
N MET A 240 14.66 3.57 -3.75
CA MET A 240 15.91 3.90 -4.41
C MET A 240 16.55 2.67 -5.06
N GLY A 241 16.12 1.48 -4.69
CA GLY A 241 16.59 0.20 -5.19
C GLY A 241 16.19 -0.93 -4.24
N ALA A 242 16.38 -2.17 -4.68
CA ALA A 242 16.14 -3.36 -3.87
C ALA A 242 17.14 -4.46 -4.22
N ILE A 243 17.42 -5.32 -3.22
CA ILE A 243 18.23 -6.54 -3.36
C ILE A 243 17.37 -7.72 -2.90
N SER A 244 17.35 -8.77 -3.70
CA SER A 244 16.66 -10.02 -3.42
C SER A 244 17.62 -11.21 -3.56
#